data_c9241e620eddef0c4d9e316b8304a97b
#
_entry.id   c9241e620eddef0c4d9e316b8304a97b
#
_cell.length_a   1.000
_cell.length_b   1.000
_cell.length_c   1.000
_cell.angle_alpha   90.00
_cell.angle_beta   90.00
_cell.angle_gamma   90.00
#
_symmetry.space_group_name_H-M   'P 1'
#
loop_
_entity.id
_entity.type
_entity.pdbx_description
1 polymer ?
#
loop_
_entity_poly.entity_id
_entity_poly.type
_entity_poly.pdbx_seq_one_letter_code
_entity_poly.pdbx_strand_id
1 'polypeptide(L)'
;NASVPVQIVIAILGFISVSSWAIIFGKTINFRRVKKSTNDFERDFWSGGELLDLLNKIESGKISGSMANIFEGGMREFIKSRKESNLSQAAIMDNTRRALKAASFKELDELEKKLSFLATAGSVSPYIGLFGSVWGIMQAFLSLANIQQATLANVAPGIAEALIATAIGLLAAIPAVIAFNNFSTTVEK
;
A
#
# COMPACT_ATOMS: atom_id res chain seq x y z
N ASN A 1 32.85 16.75 1.53
CA ASN A 1 31.51 16.93 0.95
C ASN A 1 31.22 15.78 0.02
N ALA A 2 30.08 15.08 0.25
CA ALA A 2 29.61 14.01 -0.60
C ALA A 2 29.57 14.45 -2.07
N SER A 3 29.89 13.55 -3.00
CA SER A 3 29.73 13.82 -4.41
C SER A 3 28.24 14.11 -4.73
N VAL A 4 27.98 15.05 -5.63
CA VAL A 4 26.61 15.44 -6.00
C VAL A 4 25.71 14.24 -6.31
N PRO A 5 26.13 13.19 -7.04
CA PRO A 5 25.33 12.00 -7.27
C PRO A 5 24.94 11.25 -5.99
N VAL A 6 25.84 11.12 -5.00
CA VAL A 6 25.54 10.46 -3.72
C VAL A 6 24.51 11.28 -2.92
N GLN A 7 24.60 12.61 -2.94
CA GLN A 7 23.60 13.48 -2.29
C GLN A 7 22.22 13.31 -2.93
N ILE A 8 22.14 13.22 -4.25
CA ILE A 8 20.88 12.97 -4.97
C ILE A 8 20.29 11.61 -4.58
N VAL A 9 21.12 10.56 -4.51
CA VAL A 9 20.70 9.22 -4.08
C VAL A 9 20.11 9.28 -2.66
N ILE A 10 20.79 9.93 -1.73
CA ILE A 10 20.31 10.08 -0.35
C ILE A 10 19.00 10.86 -0.30
N ALA A 11 18.84 11.92 -1.08
CA ALA A 11 17.61 12.70 -1.15
C ALA A 11 16.44 11.87 -1.70
N ILE A 12 16.66 11.08 -2.76
CA ILE A 12 15.65 10.16 -3.33
C ILE A 12 15.22 9.13 -2.29
N LEU A 13 16.19 8.48 -1.62
CA LEU A 13 15.90 7.51 -0.58
C LEU A 13 15.15 8.11 0.61
N GLY A 14 15.51 9.33 1.02
CA GLY A 14 14.80 10.08 2.04
C GLY A 14 13.34 10.33 1.65
N PHE A 15 13.09 10.76 0.42
CA PHE A 15 11.73 10.96 -0.10
C PHE A 15 10.92 9.64 -0.13
N ILE A 16 11.51 8.55 -0.61
CA ILE A 16 10.88 7.22 -0.63
C ILE A 16 10.55 6.78 0.80
N SER A 17 11.47 6.97 1.75
CA SER A 17 11.28 6.61 3.16
C SER A 17 10.11 7.37 3.79
N VAL A 18 10.08 8.69 3.66
CA VAL A 18 8.98 9.52 4.20
C VAL A 18 7.64 9.14 3.57
N SER A 19 7.61 8.93 2.24
CA SER A 19 6.40 8.50 1.53
C SER A 19 5.92 7.14 2.00
N SER A 20 6.83 6.18 2.22
CA SER A 20 6.51 4.86 2.75
C SER A 20 5.89 4.94 4.13
N TRP A 21 6.45 5.73 5.04
CA TRP A 21 5.89 5.93 6.38
C TRP A 21 4.52 6.58 6.34
N ALA A 22 4.32 7.59 5.50
CA ALA A 22 3.00 8.21 5.32
C ALA A 22 1.94 7.19 4.87
N ILE A 23 2.29 6.30 3.93
CA ILE A 23 1.41 5.22 3.47
C ILE A 23 1.16 4.21 4.59
N ILE A 24 2.18 3.79 5.33
CA ILE A 24 2.07 2.83 6.44
C ILE A 24 1.09 3.33 7.49
N PHE A 25 1.25 4.57 7.97
CA PHE A 25 0.34 5.16 8.94
C PHE A 25 -1.09 5.30 8.40
N GLY A 26 -1.25 5.82 7.18
CA GLY A 26 -2.55 5.96 6.55
C GLY A 26 -3.28 4.61 6.39
N LYS A 27 -2.57 3.58 5.93
CA LYS A 27 -3.12 2.23 5.78
C LYS A 27 -3.46 1.59 7.12
N THR A 28 -2.62 1.72 8.13
CA THR A 28 -2.91 1.20 9.47
C THR A 28 -4.21 1.75 10.02
N ILE A 29 -4.43 3.06 9.88
CA ILE A 29 -5.68 3.69 10.33
C ILE A 29 -6.85 3.18 9.49
N ASN A 30 -6.69 3.11 8.16
CA ASN A 30 -7.74 2.64 7.26
C ASN A 30 -8.17 1.20 7.57
N PHE A 31 -7.22 0.28 7.72
CA PHE A 31 -7.53 -1.12 8.05
C PHE A 31 -8.23 -1.29 9.40
N ARG A 32 -7.84 -0.50 10.42
CA ARG A 32 -8.55 -0.49 11.70
C ARG A 32 -10.00 -0.02 11.54
N ARG A 33 -10.23 1.01 10.70
CA ARG A 33 -11.56 1.52 10.41
C ARG A 33 -12.40 0.50 9.66
N VAL A 34 -11.85 -0.14 8.62
CA VAL A 34 -12.52 -1.19 7.85
C VAL A 34 -12.92 -2.35 8.76
N LYS A 35 -12.00 -2.85 9.59
CA LYS A 35 -12.29 -3.92 10.54
C LYS A 35 -13.43 -3.57 11.50
N LYS A 36 -13.43 -2.34 12.02
CA LYS A 36 -14.52 -1.88 12.90
C LYS A 36 -15.85 -1.82 12.17
N SER A 37 -15.89 -1.20 10.98
CA SER A 37 -17.12 -1.08 10.19
C SER A 37 -17.66 -2.44 9.74
N THR A 38 -16.78 -3.39 9.42
CA THR A 38 -17.16 -4.77 9.10
C THR A 38 -17.84 -5.45 10.30
N ASN A 39 -17.26 -5.36 11.49
CA ASN A 39 -17.86 -5.93 12.69
C ASN A 39 -19.23 -5.28 13.04
N ASP A 40 -19.34 -3.98 12.86
CA ASP A 40 -20.60 -3.26 13.09
C ASP A 40 -21.66 -3.69 12.07
N PHE A 41 -21.28 -3.82 10.79
CA PHE A 41 -22.17 -4.33 9.74
C PHE A 41 -22.63 -5.77 10.00
N GLU A 42 -21.69 -6.68 10.35
CA GLU A 42 -22.02 -8.09 10.65
C GLU A 42 -23.00 -8.20 11.81
N ARG A 43 -22.82 -7.41 12.86
CA ARG A 43 -23.75 -7.40 14.00
C ARG A 43 -25.15 -6.99 13.56
N ASP A 44 -25.29 -5.94 12.74
CA ASP A 44 -26.58 -5.48 12.27
C ASP A 44 -27.21 -6.46 11.28
N PHE A 45 -26.41 -7.07 10.40
CA PHE A 45 -26.84 -8.09 9.45
C PHE A 45 -27.41 -9.34 10.15
N TRP A 46 -26.71 -9.84 11.18
CA TRP A 46 -27.13 -11.04 11.91
C TRP A 46 -28.15 -10.77 13.03
N SER A 47 -28.53 -9.51 13.25
CA SER A 47 -29.55 -9.16 14.25
C SER A 47 -30.99 -9.62 13.89
N GLY A 48 -31.18 -10.13 12.66
CA GLY A 48 -32.48 -10.67 12.21
C GLY A 48 -33.45 -9.61 11.70
N GLY A 49 -33.00 -8.40 11.42
CA GLY A 49 -33.80 -7.34 10.80
C GLY A 49 -34.09 -7.61 9.31
N GLU A 50 -35.05 -6.85 8.74
CA GLU A 50 -35.29 -6.93 7.30
C GLU A 50 -34.13 -6.40 6.49
N LEU A 51 -33.78 -7.10 5.40
CA LEU A 51 -32.67 -6.68 4.52
C LEU A 51 -32.89 -5.31 3.88
N LEU A 52 -34.16 -4.93 3.67
CA LEU A 52 -34.53 -3.60 3.16
C LEU A 52 -34.24 -2.50 4.18
N ASP A 53 -34.50 -2.75 5.47
CA ASP A 53 -34.17 -1.80 6.54
C ASP A 53 -32.65 -1.59 6.65
N LEU A 54 -31.87 -2.67 6.49
CA LEU A 54 -30.43 -2.58 6.47
C LEU A 54 -29.95 -1.75 5.27
N LEU A 55 -30.54 -1.96 4.08
CA LEU A 55 -30.25 -1.14 2.90
C LEU A 55 -30.56 0.34 3.16
N ASN A 56 -31.71 0.66 3.74
CA ASN A 56 -32.10 2.03 4.08
C ASN A 56 -31.14 2.69 5.08
N LYS A 57 -30.62 1.93 6.05
CA LYS A 57 -29.59 2.40 7.00
C LYS A 57 -28.28 2.71 6.29
N ILE A 58 -27.89 1.91 5.30
CA ILE A 58 -26.69 2.14 4.49
C ILE A 58 -26.87 3.39 3.61
N GLU A 59 -27.98 3.48 2.87
CA GLU A 59 -28.28 4.63 2.00
C GLU A 59 -28.42 5.95 2.77
N SER A 60 -28.90 5.89 4.01
CA SER A 60 -28.96 7.06 4.92
C SER A 60 -27.60 7.41 5.57
N GLY A 61 -26.53 6.63 5.31
CA GLY A 61 -25.21 6.86 5.86
C GLY A 61 -25.03 6.48 7.34
N LYS A 62 -26.01 5.79 7.95
CA LYS A 62 -25.93 5.31 9.33
C LYS A 62 -24.97 4.13 9.47
N ILE A 63 -24.85 3.31 8.43
CA ILE A 63 -23.93 2.20 8.31
C ILE A 63 -23.07 2.46 7.06
N SER A 64 -21.77 2.34 7.19
CA SER A 64 -20.81 2.58 6.10
C SER A 64 -19.62 1.63 6.21
N GLY A 65 -18.90 1.43 5.11
CA GLY A 65 -17.73 0.59 5.04
C GLY A 65 -17.79 -0.41 3.89
N SER A 66 -16.70 -1.14 3.67
CA SER A 66 -16.57 -2.04 2.52
C SER A 66 -17.68 -3.10 2.46
N MET A 67 -18.02 -3.72 3.59
CA MET A 67 -19.11 -4.71 3.62
C MET A 67 -20.48 -4.09 3.30
N ALA A 68 -20.74 -2.88 3.79
CA ALA A 68 -21.95 -2.15 3.46
C ALA A 68 -22.06 -1.83 1.97
N ASN A 69 -20.95 -1.39 1.35
CA ASN A 69 -20.90 -1.10 -0.09
C ASN A 69 -21.13 -2.36 -0.94
N ILE A 70 -20.54 -3.50 -0.53
CA ILE A 70 -20.74 -4.79 -1.22
C ILE A 70 -22.21 -5.21 -1.12
N PHE A 71 -22.79 -5.15 0.08
CA PHE A 71 -24.19 -5.48 0.32
C PHE A 71 -25.13 -4.59 -0.49
N GLU A 72 -24.89 -3.28 -0.48
CA GLU A 72 -25.67 -2.30 -1.26
C GLU A 72 -25.64 -2.63 -2.75
N GLY A 73 -24.45 -2.90 -3.31
CA GLY A 73 -24.29 -3.29 -4.73
C GLY A 73 -25.12 -4.52 -5.09
N GLY A 74 -25.07 -5.56 -4.26
CA GLY A 74 -25.85 -6.78 -4.46
C GLY A 74 -27.35 -6.57 -4.31
N MET A 75 -27.80 -5.84 -3.28
CA MET A 75 -29.21 -5.58 -3.04
C MET A 75 -29.85 -4.69 -4.12
N ARG A 76 -29.14 -3.69 -4.60
CA ARG A 76 -29.62 -2.85 -5.72
C ARG A 76 -29.84 -3.68 -6.98
N GLU A 77 -28.92 -4.59 -7.32
CA GLU A 77 -29.07 -5.48 -8.47
C GLU A 77 -30.22 -6.49 -8.25
N PHE A 78 -30.35 -7.03 -7.04
CA PHE A 78 -31.46 -7.91 -6.69
C PHE A 78 -32.82 -7.22 -6.88
N ILE A 79 -32.99 -5.99 -6.35
CA ILE A 79 -34.21 -5.22 -6.49
C ILE A 79 -34.51 -4.89 -7.95
N LYS A 80 -33.49 -4.51 -8.71
CA LYS A 80 -33.58 -4.22 -10.14
C LYS A 80 -34.03 -5.45 -10.93
N SER A 81 -33.33 -6.58 -10.76
CA SER A 81 -33.64 -7.84 -11.46
C SER A 81 -35.05 -8.36 -11.10
N ARG A 82 -35.55 -8.15 -9.85
CA ARG A 82 -36.93 -8.50 -9.49
C ARG A 82 -38.01 -7.68 -10.17
N LYS A 83 -37.70 -6.47 -10.60
CA LYS A 83 -38.63 -5.61 -11.34
C LYS A 83 -38.77 -6.03 -12.82
N GLU A 84 -37.78 -6.77 -13.34
CA GLU A 84 -37.83 -7.29 -14.70
C GLU A 84 -38.69 -8.55 -14.76
N SER A 85 -39.89 -8.45 -15.31
CA SER A 85 -40.92 -9.51 -15.30
C SER A 85 -40.55 -10.79 -16.06
N ASN A 86 -39.46 -10.80 -16.83
CA ASN A 86 -39.06 -11.91 -17.70
C ASN A 86 -37.88 -12.75 -17.13
N LEU A 87 -37.37 -12.43 -15.95
CA LEU A 87 -36.24 -13.14 -15.38
C LEU A 87 -36.70 -14.29 -14.47
N SER A 88 -36.07 -15.47 -14.65
CA SER A 88 -36.24 -16.58 -13.73
C SER A 88 -35.58 -16.26 -12.38
N GLN A 89 -36.07 -16.93 -11.31
CA GLN A 89 -35.50 -16.78 -9.98
C GLN A 89 -33.99 -17.13 -9.94
N ALA A 90 -33.59 -18.13 -10.72
CA ALA A 90 -32.17 -18.50 -10.88
C ALA A 90 -31.35 -17.38 -11.53
N ALA A 91 -31.90 -16.70 -12.55
CA ALA A 91 -31.23 -15.58 -13.23
C ALA A 91 -31.09 -14.37 -12.28
N ILE A 92 -32.11 -14.06 -11.47
CA ILE A 92 -32.05 -13.00 -10.47
C ILE A 92 -30.92 -13.27 -9.47
N MET A 93 -30.83 -14.49 -8.96
CA MET A 93 -29.77 -14.88 -8.01
C MET A 93 -28.38 -14.84 -8.64
N ASP A 94 -28.24 -15.24 -9.90
CA ASP A 94 -26.94 -15.19 -10.61
C ASP A 94 -26.51 -13.73 -10.83
N ASN A 95 -27.41 -12.85 -11.28
CA ASN A 95 -27.14 -11.43 -11.42
C ASN A 95 -26.72 -10.79 -10.10
N THR A 96 -27.43 -11.09 -9.02
CA THR A 96 -27.10 -10.61 -7.67
C THR A 96 -25.69 -11.06 -7.24
N ARG A 97 -25.38 -12.35 -7.46
CA ARG A 97 -24.06 -12.90 -7.15
C ARG A 97 -22.93 -12.21 -7.95
N ARG A 98 -23.17 -11.95 -9.23
CA ARG A 98 -22.22 -11.20 -10.07
C ARG A 98 -22.01 -9.78 -9.56
N ALA A 99 -23.08 -9.11 -9.16
CA ALA A 99 -23.01 -7.74 -8.62
C ALA A 99 -22.24 -7.70 -7.29
N LEU A 100 -22.51 -8.64 -6.36
CA LEU A 100 -21.75 -8.80 -5.13
C LEU A 100 -20.26 -9.01 -5.41
N LYS A 101 -19.94 -9.90 -6.35
CA LYS A 101 -18.55 -10.19 -6.72
C LYS A 101 -17.85 -8.96 -7.32
N ALA A 102 -18.53 -8.24 -8.20
CA ALA A 102 -18.00 -7.02 -8.79
C ALA A 102 -17.75 -5.92 -7.73
N ALA A 103 -18.69 -5.74 -6.81
CA ALA A 103 -18.53 -4.81 -5.69
C ALA A 103 -17.38 -5.23 -4.76
N SER A 104 -17.24 -6.53 -4.49
CA SER A 104 -16.14 -7.08 -3.68
C SER A 104 -14.79 -6.80 -4.32
N PHE A 105 -14.62 -7.03 -5.63
CA PHE A 105 -13.38 -6.70 -6.32
C PHE A 105 -13.04 -5.21 -6.26
N LYS A 106 -14.04 -4.35 -6.39
CA LYS A 106 -13.83 -2.90 -6.28
C LYS A 106 -13.32 -2.49 -4.91
N GLU A 107 -13.91 -3.05 -3.84
CA GLU A 107 -13.46 -2.77 -2.47
C GLU A 107 -12.06 -3.31 -2.20
N LEU A 108 -11.72 -4.50 -2.71
CA LEU A 108 -10.37 -5.07 -2.64
C LEU A 108 -9.36 -4.15 -3.34
N ASP A 109 -9.66 -3.70 -4.56
CA ASP A 109 -8.79 -2.79 -5.31
C ASP A 109 -8.52 -1.48 -4.53
N GLU A 110 -9.54 -0.92 -3.87
CA GLU A 110 -9.38 0.24 -2.99
C GLU A 110 -8.46 -0.06 -1.77
N LEU A 111 -8.58 -1.25 -1.18
CA LEU A 111 -7.71 -1.67 -0.09
C LEU A 111 -6.27 -1.92 -0.53
N GLU A 112 -6.06 -2.40 -1.75
CA GLU A 112 -4.74 -2.66 -2.32
C GLU A 112 -4.03 -1.39 -2.82
N LYS A 113 -4.76 -0.30 -3.06
CA LYS A 113 -4.17 0.96 -3.50
C LYS A 113 -2.98 1.36 -2.63
N LYS A 114 -1.91 1.79 -3.27
CA LYS A 114 -0.62 2.20 -2.68
C LYS A 114 0.22 1.07 -2.06
N LEU A 115 -0.27 -0.18 -1.98
CA LEU A 115 0.57 -1.29 -1.53
C LEU A 115 1.67 -1.59 -2.54
N SER A 116 1.41 -1.44 -3.83
CA SER A 116 2.41 -1.56 -4.90
C SER A 116 3.58 -0.59 -4.72
N PHE A 117 3.34 0.61 -4.20
CA PHE A 117 4.41 1.55 -3.87
C PHE A 117 5.30 1.00 -2.75
N LEU A 118 4.74 0.43 -1.70
CA LEU A 118 5.52 -0.18 -0.60
C LEU A 118 6.32 -1.38 -1.09
N ALA A 119 5.77 -2.20 -1.97
CA ALA A 119 6.48 -3.31 -2.61
C ALA A 119 7.68 -2.80 -3.41
N THR A 120 7.47 -1.77 -4.23
CA THR A 120 8.52 -1.16 -5.04
C THR A 120 9.58 -0.49 -4.16
N ALA A 121 9.17 0.29 -3.16
CA ALA A 121 10.09 0.92 -2.21
C ALA A 121 10.97 -0.11 -1.50
N GLY A 122 10.36 -1.21 -1.05
CA GLY A 122 11.07 -2.30 -0.39
C GLY A 122 12.06 -3.04 -1.28
N SER A 123 11.71 -3.28 -2.54
CA SER A 123 12.57 -4.00 -3.47
C SER A 123 13.64 -3.14 -4.13
N VAL A 124 13.38 -1.86 -4.39
CA VAL A 124 14.25 -0.97 -5.19
C VAL A 124 15.20 -0.15 -4.31
N SER A 125 14.77 0.27 -3.11
CA SER A 125 15.60 1.14 -2.25
C SER A 125 16.98 0.57 -1.91
N PRO A 126 17.17 -0.75 -1.65
CA PRO A 126 18.50 -1.30 -1.42
C PRO A 126 19.42 -1.15 -2.63
N TYR A 127 18.88 -1.29 -3.84
CA TYR A 127 19.67 -1.15 -5.07
C TYR A 127 20.05 0.31 -5.35
N ILE A 128 19.15 1.26 -5.05
CA ILE A 128 19.47 2.69 -5.12
C ILE A 128 20.57 3.03 -4.13
N GLY A 129 20.50 2.51 -2.90
CA GLY A 129 21.54 2.67 -1.89
C GLY A 129 22.88 2.07 -2.32
N LEU A 130 22.86 0.85 -2.86
CA LEU A 130 24.04 0.18 -3.41
C LEU A 130 24.66 0.98 -4.56
N PHE A 131 23.84 1.50 -5.48
CA PHE A 131 24.33 2.37 -6.55
C PHE A 131 25.06 3.60 -5.99
N GLY A 132 24.48 4.25 -4.97
CA GLY A 132 25.10 5.38 -4.29
C GLY A 132 26.47 5.02 -3.67
N SER A 133 26.58 3.83 -3.07
CA SER A 133 27.84 3.33 -2.50
C SER A 133 28.88 3.06 -3.56
N VAL A 134 28.53 2.34 -4.62
CA VAL A 134 29.47 2.04 -5.71
C VAL A 134 29.98 3.32 -6.36
N TRP A 135 29.08 4.26 -6.62
CA TRP A 135 29.44 5.56 -7.18
C TRP A 135 30.35 6.37 -6.26
N GLY A 136 30.00 6.46 -4.98
CA GLY A 136 30.77 7.23 -4.00
C GLY A 136 32.17 6.66 -3.77
N ILE A 137 32.30 5.33 -3.68
CA ILE A 137 33.61 4.65 -3.55
C ILE A 137 34.43 4.89 -4.82
N MET A 138 33.84 4.75 -5.99
CA MET A 138 34.48 5.03 -7.26
C MET A 138 35.07 6.46 -7.29
N GLN A 139 34.27 7.45 -6.90
CA GLN A 139 34.73 8.85 -6.87
C GLN A 139 35.85 9.09 -5.83
N ALA A 140 35.77 8.42 -4.67
CA ALA A 140 36.80 8.50 -3.66
C ALA A 140 38.17 7.99 -4.20
N PHE A 141 38.15 6.88 -4.92
CA PHE A 141 39.38 6.36 -5.55
C PHE A 141 39.85 7.22 -6.72
N LEU A 142 38.95 7.74 -7.55
CA LEU A 142 39.34 8.63 -8.65
C LEU A 142 40.00 9.91 -8.14
N SER A 143 39.64 10.40 -6.95
CA SER A 143 40.28 11.57 -6.34
C SER A 143 41.75 11.35 -5.98
N LEU A 144 42.21 10.09 -5.83
CA LEU A 144 43.61 9.75 -5.57
C LEU A 144 44.50 9.87 -6.82
N ALA A 145 43.93 9.77 -8.01
CA ALA A 145 44.70 9.74 -9.26
C ALA A 145 45.60 10.97 -9.46
N ASN A 146 45.26 12.10 -8.81
CA ASN A 146 45.97 13.37 -8.93
C ASN A 146 46.81 13.73 -7.69
N ILE A 147 46.94 12.80 -6.72
CA ILE A 147 47.66 13.04 -5.46
C ILE A 147 48.96 12.27 -5.44
N GLN A 148 50.11 12.99 -5.31
CA GLN A 148 51.45 12.36 -5.29
C GLN A 148 51.70 11.46 -4.07
N GLN A 149 51.03 11.69 -2.94
CA GLN A 149 51.08 10.85 -1.75
C GLN A 149 49.69 10.45 -1.36
N ALA A 150 49.17 9.39 -1.96
CA ALA A 150 47.88 8.82 -1.67
C ALA A 150 47.88 8.12 -0.30
N THR A 151 47.04 8.55 0.62
CA THR A 151 46.84 7.92 1.93
C THR A 151 45.39 7.50 2.12
N LEU A 152 45.15 6.51 2.97
CA LEU A 152 43.78 6.10 3.33
C LEU A 152 42.96 7.26 3.91
N ALA A 153 43.59 8.20 4.62
CA ALA A 153 42.93 9.37 5.18
C ALA A 153 42.27 10.25 4.10
N ASN A 154 42.76 10.22 2.86
CA ASN A 154 42.17 11.01 1.75
C ASN A 154 40.88 10.42 1.20
N VAL A 155 40.67 9.11 1.30
CA VAL A 155 39.50 8.41 0.74
C VAL A 155 38.48 7.99 1.82
N ALA A 156 38.92 7.84 3.06
CA ALA A 156 38.06 7.37 4.15
C ALA A 156 36.73 8.15 4.31
N PRO A 157 36.72 9.49 4.21
CA PRO A 157 35.47 10.24 4.28
C PRO A 157 34.50 9.89 3.13
N GLY A 158 35.01 9.81 1.89
CA GLY A 158 34.19 9.49 0.73
C GLY A 158 33.62 8.06 0.77
N ILE A 159 34.41 7.11 1.28
CA ILE A 159 33.96 5.73 1.50
C ILE A 159 32.88 5.69 2.60
N ALA A 160 33.07 6.41 3.70
CA ALA A 160 32.10 6.48 4.78
C ALA A 160 30.75 7.04 4.31
N GLU A 161 30.77 8.13 3.54
CA GLU A 161 29.57 8.74 2.96
C GLU A 161 28.87 7.78 1.98
N ALA A 162 29.64 7.03 1.18
CA ALA A 162 29.10 6.02 0.28
C ALA A 162 28.36 4.91 1.06
N LEU A 163 28.92 4.41 2.14
CA LEU A 163 28.30 3.38 2.97
C LEU A 163 27.02 3.87 3.65
N ILE A 164 26.93 5.15 4.00
CA ILE A 164 25.72 5.76 4.53
C ILE A 164 24.57 5.66 3.52
N ALA A 165 24.82 5.82 2.21
CA ALA A 165 23.79 5.67 1.19
C ALA A 165 23.15 4.26 1.19
N THR A 166 23.96 3.21 1.33
CA THR A 166 23.44 1.84 1.47
C THR A 166 22.65 1.67 2.76
N ALA A 167 23.13 2.18 3.89
CA ALA A 167 22.44 2.10 5.16
C ALA A 167 21.05 2.78 5.11
N ILE A 168 20.96 3.96 4.48
CA ILE A 168 19.68 4.66 4.26
C ILE A 168 18.78 3.87 3.32
N GLY A 169 19.31 3.26 2.27
CA GLY A 169 18.55 2.39 1.36
C GLY A 169 17.90 1.22 2.09
N LEU A 170 18.63 0.56 2.98
CA LEU A 170 18.11 -0.53 3.82
C LEU A 170 17.08 -0.01 4.84
N LEU A 171 17.35 1.13 5.46
CA LEU A 171 16.44 1.75 6.41
C LEU A 171 15.10 2.13 5.77
N ALA A 172 15.10 2.54 4.51
CA ALA A 172 13.88 2.81 3.75
C ALA A 172 13.14 1.52 3.34
N ALA A 173 13.89 0.48 2.95
CA ALA A 173 13.33 -0.76 2.43
C ALA A 173 12.67 -1.64 3.50
N ILE A 174 13.32 -1.82 4.65
CA ILE A 174 12.88 -2.78 5.66
C ILE A 174 11.45 -2.50 6.15
N PRO A 175 11.10 -1.29 6.61
CA PRO A 175 9.73 -1.00 7.03
C PRO A 175 8.72 -1.16 5.90
N ALA A 176 9.09 -0.78 4.67
CA ALA A 176 8.21 -0.88 3.51
C ALA A 176 7.85 -2.34 3.18
N VAL A 177 8.83 -3.26 3.20
CA VAL A 177 8.60 -4.70 2.98
C VAL A 177 7.74 -5.30 4.08
N ILE A 178 8.06 -5.02 5.34
CA ILE A 178 7.29 -5.53 6.47
C ILE A 178 5.83 -5.08 6.39
N ALA A 179 5.62 -3.79 6.12
CA ALA A 179 4.28 -3.23 6.01
C ALA A 179 3.52 -3.80 4.80
N PHE A 180 4.17 -3.92 3.63
CA PHE A 180 3.58 -4.54 2.45
C PHE A 180 3.08 -5.95 2.75
N ASN A 181 3.94 -6.81 3.30
CA ASN A 181 3.59 -8.20 3.62
C ASN A 181 2.42 -8.29 4.61
N ASN A 182 2.44 -7.47 5.67
CA ASN A 182 1.36 -7.44 6.66
C ASN A 182 0.02 -6.98 6.05
N PHE A 183 0.04 -5.94 5.25
CA PHE A 183 -1.18 -5.42 4.63
C PHE A 183 -1.72 -6.36 3.56
N SER A 184 -0.89 -6.93 2.69
CA SER A 184 -1.31 -7.91 1.68
C SER A 184 -1.99 -9.11 2.34
N THR A 185 -1.39 -9.69 3.38
CA THR A 185 -2.01 -10.80 4.13
C THR A 185 -3.33 -10.39 4.81
N THR A 186 -3.48 -9.12 5.18
CA THR A 186 -4.72 -8.63 5.79
C THR A 186 -5.84 -8.45 4.75
N VAL A 187 -5.50 -8.06 3.52
CA VAL A 187 -6.46 -7.92 2.41
C VAL A 187 -6.98 -9.27 1.92
N GLU A 188 -6.14 -10.31 1.95
CA GLU A 188 -6.50 -11.67 1.51
C GLU A 188 -7.43 -12.41 2.50
N LYS A 189 -7.55 -11.94 3.73
CA LYS A 189 -8.42 -12.54 4.79
C LYS A 189 -9.81 -11.95 4.81
#